data_42653556b097b1a48eb3120813f0854a
#
_entry.id   42653556b097b1a48eb3120813f0854a
#
_cell.length_a   1.000
_cell.length_b   1.000
_cell.length_c   1.000
_cell.angle_alpha   90.00
_cell.angle_beta   90.00
_cell.angle_gamma   90.00
#
_symmetry.space_group_name_H-M   'P 1'
#
loop_
_entity.id
_entity.type
_entity.pdbx_description
1 polymer ?
#
loop_
_entity_poly.entity_id
_entity_poly.type
_entity_poly.pdbx_seq_one_letter_code
_entity_poly.pdbx_strand_id
1 'polypeptide(L)'
;MKSENQTPPSFMEWQELTSLVGSIRTRSLVARPTTVEQCREALAYCRQHDMTICARGAGRGYGELALNNGQALLDMSAMNRIIAFDEEAAQITVEAGMRLIDIYQAVHHRLLTLPASPTESHSSVAGAICANVNGKDAWHHGSFARQVVRLTLLLADGETLAIDRSHELFKAVVGGIGLLGIILEATLQLKPIPSPFVEINRLPAPDVDALLATMAQVEKSHDAAVVWVDAYARGRKTGRSVIHAARWIERDDTESQRREILAAGYE
;
A
#
# COMPACT_ATOMS: atom_id res chain seq x y z
N MET A 1 -31.10 2.48 -30.58
CA MET A 1 -31.29 3.89 -30.16
C MET A 1 -30.08 4.23 -29.30
N LYS A 2 -29.15 5.05 -29.78
CA LYS A 2 -28.01 5.55 -28.96
C LYS A 2 -28.64 6.46 -27.92
N SER A 3 -28.47 6.13 -26.66
CA SER A 3 -28.93 6.91 -25.52
C SER A 3 -28.40 8.34 -25.61
N GLU A 4 -29.29 9.30 -25.36
CA GLU A 4 -29.01 10.71 -25.26
C GLU A 4 -27.73 10.96 -24.47
N ASN A 5 -26.92 11.93 -24.96
CA ASN A 5 -25.71 12.46 -24.33
C ASN A 5 -25.97 12.88 -22.89
N GLN A 6 -26.00 11.94 -21.96
CA GLN A 6 -26.02 12.29 -20.55
C GLN A 6 -24.61 12.78 -20.18
N THR A 7 -24.55 14.04 -19.77
CA THR A 7 -23.32 14.63 -19.21
C THR A 7 -22.87 13.77 -18.01
N PRO A 8 -21.59 13.45 -17.90
CA PRO A 8 -21.11 12.71 -16.74
C PRO A 8 -21.47 13.43 -15.41
N PRO A 9 -21.66 12.71 -14.33
CA PRO A 9 -21.85 13.30 -13.01
C PRO A 9 -20.82 14.39 -12.71
N SER A 10 -21.19 15.43 -11.98
CA SER A 10 -20.35 16.63 -11.76
C SER A 10 -19.02 16.36 -11.07
N PHE A 11 -18.87 15.19 -10.43
CA PHE A 11 -17.63 14.71 -9.82
C PHE A 11 -16.77 13.85 -10.75
N MET A 12 -17.13 13.74 -12.05
CA MET A 12 -16.39 13.02 -13.09
C MET A 12 -15.89 13.99 -14.15
N GLU A 13 -14.61 13.96 -14.43
CA GLU A 13 -13.96 14.88 -15.37
C GLU A 13 -12.87 14.19 -16.19
N TRP A 14 -12.73 14.55 -17.47
CA TRP A 14 -11.63 14.08 -18.32
C TRP A 14 -10.32 14.70 -17.89
N GLN A 15 -9.37 13.88 -17.46
CA GLN A 15 -8.05 14.31 -16.99
C GLN A 15 -6.92 13.52 -17.66
N GLU A 16 -5.77 14.16 -17.79
CA GLU A 16 -4.53 13.47 -18.13
C GLU A 16 -3.87 12.92 -16.86
N LEU A 17 -3.46 11.67 -16.91
CA LEU A 17 -2.81 10.96 -15.83
C LEU A 17 -1.51 10.33 -16.31
N THR A 18 -0.59 10.14 -15.39
CA THR A 18 0.69 9.48 -15.68
C THR A 18 0.91 8.26 -14.78
N SER A 19 1.70 7.32 -15.29
CA SER A 19 2.28 6.26 -14.46
C SER A 19 3.21 6.84 -13.39
N LEU A 20 3.58 6.02 -12.39
CA LEU A 20 4.45 6.42 -11.28
C LEU A 20 5.74 7.13 -11.74
N VAL A 21 6.37 6.61 -12.78
CA VAL A 21 7.63 7.16 -13.32
C VAL A 21 7.44 8.12 -14.49
N GLY A 22 6.18 8.48 -14.83
CA GLY A 22 5.86 9.42 -15.89
C GLY A 22 6.07 8.92 -17.33
N SER A 23 6.42 7.65 -17.52
CA SER A 23 6.70 7.05 -18.83
C SER A 23 5.45 6.80 -19.68
N ILE A 24 4.30 6.65 -19.05
CA ILE A 24 3.02 6.38 -19.69
C ILE A 24 2.06 7.51 -19.33
N ARG A 25 1.39 8.07 -20.36
CA ARG A 25 0.36 9.10 -20.20
C ARG A 25 -0.95 8.58 -20.76
N THR A 26 -2.04 8.84 -20.06
CA THR A 26 -3.39 8.45 -20.46
C THR A 26 -4.35 9.60 -20.21
N ARG A 27 -5.45 9.62 -20.98
CA ARG A 27 -6.58 10.50 -20.72
C ARG A 27 -7.76 9.65 -20.30
N SER A 28 -8.25 9.86 -19.08
CA SER A 28 -9.33 9.07 -18.49
C SER A 28 -10.44 9.96 -17.95
N LEU A 29 -11.66 9.46 -17.92
CA LEU A 29 -12.77 10.08 -17.21
C LEU A 29 -12.63 9.76 -15.72
N VAL A 30 -12.11 10.72 -14.94
CA VAL A 30 -11.76 10.53 -13.52
C VAL A 30 -12.92 10.91 -12.63
N ALA A 31 -13.41 9.96 -11.84
CA ALA A 31 -14.31 10.19 -10.73
C ALA A 31 -13.50 10.24 -9.41
N ARG A 32 -13.77 11.22 -8.54
CA ARG A 32 -13.17 11.32 -7.20
C ARG A 32 -14.25 11.24 -6.13
N PRO A 33 -14.71 10.04 -5.79
CA PRO A 33 -15.76 9.85 -4.81
C PRO A 33 -15.26 10.17 -3.39
N THR A 34 -16.16 10.71 -2.59
CA THR A 34 -16.02 10.88 -1.14
C THR A 34 -16.99 10.01 -0.36
N THR A 35 -17.91 9.33 -1.08
CA THR A 35 -18.90 8.42 -0.51
C THR A 35 -19.06 7.17 -1.37
N VAL A 36 -19.61 6.12 -0.76
CA VAL A 36 -19.91 4.85 -1.46
C VAL A 36 -20.97 5.07 -2.55
N GLU A 37 -21.93 5.97 -2.31
CA GLU A 37 -22.98 6.33 -3.28
C GLU A 37 -22.37 6.91 -4.55
N GLN A 38 -21.40 7.80 -4.45
CA GLN A 38 -20.67 8.33 -5.61
C GLN A 38 -19.88 7.24 -6.35
N CYS A 39 -19.35 6.24 -5.64
CA CYS A 39 -18.75 5.08 -6.32
C CYS A 39 -19.79 4.31 -7.13
N ARG A 40 -21.01 4.09 -6.57
CA ARG A 40 -22.12 3.43 -7.28
C ARG A 40 -22.60 4.24 -8.48
N GLU A 41 -22.71 5.57 -8.35
CA GLU A 41 -23.10 6.45 -9.45
C GLU A 41 -22.09 6.39 -10.60
N ALA A 42 -20.79 6.45 -10.29
CA ALA A 42 -19.72 6.31 -11.30
C ALA A 42 -19.79 4.95 -12.02
N LEU A 43 -20.00 3.87 -11.25
CA LEU A 43 -20.14 2.52 -11.81
C LEU A 43 -21.39 2.41 -12.70
N ALA A 44 -22.54 2.94 -12.27
CA ALA A 44 -23.77 2.95 -13.04
C ALA A 44 -23.63 3.75 -14.35
N TYR A 45 -23.01 4.93 -14.28
CA TYR A 45 -22.69 5.74 -15.45
C TYR A 45 -21.83 4.96 -16.47
N CYS A 46 -20.76 4.31 -16.00
CA CYS A 46 -19.89 3.51 -16.86
C CYS A 46 -20.63 2.35 -17.53
N ARG A 47 -21.48 1.65 -16.81
CA ARG A 47 -22.32 0.57 -17.36
C ARG A 47 -23.29 1.07 -18.45
N GLN A 48 -23.90 2.25 -18.26
CA GLN A 48 -24.82 2.84 -19.22
C GLN A 48 -24.12 3.30 -20.51
N HIS A 49 -22.81 3.59 -20.44
CA HIS A 49 -22.03 4.13 -21.55
C HIS A 49 -21.02 3.13 -22.12
N ASP A 50 -21.14 1.84 -21.78
CA ASP A 50 -20.21 0.77 -22.21
C ASP A 50 -18.71 1.10 -21.91
N MET A 51 -18.47 1.77 -20.78
CA MET A 51 -17.12 2.11 -20.32
C MET A 51 -16.64 1.10 -19.30
N THR A 52 -15.35 0.75 -19.38
CA THR A 52 -14.68 0.06 -18.26
C THR A 52 -14.31 1.07 -17.17
N ILE A 53 -14.23 0.61 -15.93
CA ILE A 53 -13.79 1.42 -14.80
C ILE A 53 -12.66 0.73 -14.05
N CYS A 54 -11.62 1.49 -13.72
CA CYS A 54 -10.47 1.00 -12.95
C CYS A 54 -10.38 1.82 -11.66
N ALA A 55 -10.27 1.14 -10.50
CA ALA A 55 -10.00 1.82 -9.25
C ALA A 55 -8.51 2.20 -9.15
N ARG A 56 -8.25 3.44 -8.73
CA ARG A 56 -6.91 3.98 -8.47
C ARG A 56 -6.81 4.46 -7.04
N GLY A 57 -5.82 4.00 -6.30
CA GLY A 57 -5.42 4.57 -5.02
C GLY A 57 -4.41 5.70 -5.22
N ALA A 58 -3.30 5.67 -4.50
CA ALA A 58 -2.24 6.68 -4.57
C ALA A 58 -1.41 6.69 -5.88
N GLY A 59 -1.72 5.82 -6.85
CA GLY A 59 -1.02 5.76 -8.14
C GLY A 59 0.43 5.29 -8.06
N ARG A 60 0.77 4.48 -7.04
CA ARG A 60 2.13 3.97 -6.80
C ARG A 60 2.41 2.63 -7.46
N GLY A 61 1.46 2.09 -8.23
CA GLY A 61 1.67 0.88 -9.03
C GLY A 61 2.62 1.12 -10.20
N TYR A 62 3.42 0.11 -10.53
CA TYR A 62 4.29 0.15 -11.70
C TYR A 62 3.49 -0.04 -12.99
N GLY A 63 4.03 0.49 -14.10
CA GLY A 63 3.41 0.38 -15.42
C GLY A 63 2.04 1.05 -15.48
N GLU A 64 1.08 0.33 -16.05
CA GLU A 64 -0.28 0.81 -16.33
C GLU A 64 -1.31 0.42 -15.26
N LEU A 65 -0.92 -0.25 -14.18
CA LEU A 65 -1.82 -0.86 -13.19
C LEU A 65 -2.87 0.09 -12.60
N ALA A 66 -2.60 1.38 -12.57
CA ALA A 66 -3.50 2.39 -12.03
C ALA A 66 -3.96 3.40 -13.11
N LEU A 67 -4.00 2.98 -14.37
CA LEU A 67 -4.38 3.79 -15.53
C LEU A 67 -5.46 3.08 -16.36
N ASN A 68 -6.31 3.83 -17.05
CA ASN A 68 -7.39 3.28 -17.88
C ASN A 68 -7.63 4.23 -19.08
N ASN A 69 -6.78 4.14 -20.09
CA ASN A 69 -6.77 5.08 -21.21
C ASN A 69 -8.09 5.07 -22.02
N GLY A 70 -8.68 6.25 -22.22
CA GLY A 70 -9.93 6.41 -22.96
C GLY A 70 -11.17 5.91 -22.21
N GLN A 71 -11.03 5.48 -20.96
CA GLN A 71 -12.06 4.87 -20.13
C GLN A 71 -12.18 5.58 -18.77
N ALA A 72 -13.06 5.09 -17.90
CA ALA A 72 -13.26 5.69 -16.60
C ALA A 72 -12.22 5.21 -15.56
N LEU A 73 -11.90 6.09 -14.61
CA LEU A 73 -11.01 5.82 -13.51
C LEU A 73 -11.65 6.34 -12.21
N LEU A 74 -11.68 5.50 -11.18
CA LEU A 74 -12.19 5.84 -9.86
C LEU A 74 -11.01 6.15 -8.94
N ASP A 75 -10.72 7.43 -8.73
CA ASP A 75 -9.67 7.89 -7.83
C ASP A 75 -10.16 7.88 -6.39
N MET A 76 -9.77 6.83 -5.66
CA MET A 76 -10.19 6.58 -4.28
C MET A 76 -9.47 7.44 -3.24
N SER A 77 -8.57 8.35 -3.63
CA SER A 77 -7.71 9.09 -2.71
C SER A 77 -8.47 9.99 -1.72
N ALA A 78 -9.70 10.40 -2.06
CA ALA A 78 -10.56 11.19 -1.18
C ALA A 78 -11.32 10.34 -0.13
N MET A 79 -11.39 9.01 -0.31
CA MET A 79 -11.91 8.07 0.69
C MET A 79 -10.74 7.59 1.56
N ASN A 80 -10.35 8.40 2.54
CA ASN A 80 -9.13 8.21 3.32
C ASN A 80 -9.33 8.37 4.85
N ARG A 81 -10.54 8.14 5.34
CA ARG A 81 -10.87 8.26 6.76
C ARG A 81 -10.50 7.00 7.53
N ILE A 82 -10.18 7.17 8.81
CA ILE A 82 -10.20 6.10 9.80
C ILE A 82 -11.67 5.91 10.21
N ILE A 83 -12.20 4.70 9.98
CA ILE A 83 -13.57 4.34 10.30
C ILE A 83 -13.69 3.87 11.76
N ALA A 84 -12.75 3.03 12.19
CA ALA A 84 -12.69 2.52 13.55
C ALA A 84 -11.26 2.19 13.96
N PHE A 85 -10.98 2.30 15.24
CA PHE A 85 -9.73 1.86 15.83
C PHE A 85 -10.04 1.13 17.13
N ASP A 86 -9.66 -0.14 17.20
CA ASP A 86 -9.75 -0.99 18.39
C ASP A 86 -8.33 -1.20 18.93
N GLU A 87 -8.03 -0.50 20.03
CA GLU A 87 -6.70 -0.53 20.64
C GLU A 87 -6.44 -1.86 21.34
N GLU A 88 -7.46 -2.47 21.94
CA GLU A 88 -7.35 -3.75 22.64
C GLU A 88 -7.09 -4.91 21.67
N ALA A 89 -7.83 -4.93 20.56
CA ALA A 89 -7.61 -5.90 19.48
C ALA A 89 -6.42 -5.55 18.58
N ALA A 90 -5.84 -4.35 18.74
CA ALA A 90 -4.84 -3.77 17.85
C ALA A 90 -5.30 -3.83 16.38
N GLN A 91 -6.51 -3.37 16.10
CA GLN A 91 -7.11 -3.36 14.76
C GLN A 91 -7.50 -1.95 14.34
N ILE A 92 -7.27 -1.64 13.07
CA ILE A 92 -7.71 -0.38 12.46
C ILE A 92 -8.54 -0.68 11.21
N THR A 93 -9.71 -0.02 11.12
CA THR A 93 -10.55 -0.06 9.92
C THR A 93 -10.46 1.29 9.23
N VAL A 94 -10.09 1.27 7.96
CA VAL A 94 -9.85 2.47 7.16
C VAL A 94 -10.52 2.38 5.79
N GLU A 95 -10.78 3.53 5.18
CA GLU A 95 -11.19 3.60 3.79
C GLU A 95 -10.04 3.24 2.83
N ALA A 96 -10.40 2.79 1.63
CA ALA A 96 -9.50 2.24 0.61
C ALA A 96 -8.34 3.15 0.18
N GLY A 97 -8.60 4.47 0.13
CA GLY A 97 -7.64 5.49 -0.28
C GLY A 97 -6.66 5.91 0.81
N MET A 98 -6.85 5.48 2.07
CA MET A 98 -5.94 5.76 3.19
C MET A 98 -4.52 5.33 2.82
N ARG A 99 -3.54 6.22 2.98
CA ARG A 99 -2.13 5.88 2.73
C ARG A 99 -1.52 5.19 3.95
N LEU A 100 -0.56 4.31 3.71
CA LEU A 100 0.12 3.60 4.81
C LEU A 100 0.85 4.57 5.74
N ILE A 101 1.42 5.66 5.22
CA ILE A 101 2.08 6.69 6.04
C ILE A 101 1.09 7.34 7.02
N ASP A 102 -0.15 7.56 6.61
CA ASP A 102 -1.18 8.19 7.45
C ASP A 102 -1.60 7.23 8.59
N ILE A 103 -1.62 5.90 8.32
CA ILE A 103 -1.82 4.89 9.38
C ILE A 103 -0.65 4.90 10.37
N TYR A 104 0.61 4.91 9.89
CA TYR A 104 1.77 4.98 10.79
C TYR A 104 1.68 6.20 11.70
N GLN A 105 1.38 7.36 11.17
CA GLN A 105 1.21 8.60 11.95
C GLN A 105 0.09 8.49 13.00
N ALA A 106 -1.02 7.82 12.64
CA ALA A 106 -2.17 7.67 13.52
C ALA A 106 -1.92 6.70 14.69
N VAL A 107 -1.09 5.66 14.51
CA VAL A 107 -0.94 4.58 15.52
C VAL A 107 0.41 4.56 16.24
N HIS A 108 1.43 5.25 15.71
CA HIS A 108 2.81 5.18 16.18
C HIS A 108 2.98 5.65 17.64
N HIS A 109 2.24 6.70 18.04
CA HIS A 109 2.24 7.20 19.42
C HIS A 109 1.66 6.18 20.44
N ARG A 110 0.99 5.14 19.94
CA ARG A 110 0.45 4.01 20.72
C ARG A 110 1.37 2.80 20.71
N LEU A 111 2.57 2.95 20.17
CA LEU A 111 3.54 1.87 19.95
C LEU A 111 2.97 0.71 19.13
N LEU A 112 2.20 1.06 18.08
CA LEU A 112 1.65 0.12 17.12
C LEU A 112 2.17 0.42 15.71
N THR A 113 2.24 -0.61 14.86
CA THR A 113 2.60 -0.49 13.45
C THR A 113 1.93 -1.58 12.61
N LEU A 114 1.99 -1.45 11.28
CA LEU A 114 1.60 -2.53 10.37
C LEU A 114 2.66 -3.64 10.41
N PRO A 115 2.26 -4.93 10.53
CA PRO A 115 3.20 -6.06 10.52
C PRO A 115 4.02 -6.15 9.23
N ALA A 116 3.37 -6.09 8.05
CA ALA A 116 4.05 -6.06 6.76
C ALA A 116 4.18 -4.62 6.27
N SER A 117 5.41 -4.12 6.31
CA SER A 117 5.74 -2.71 5.99
C SER A 117 6.46 -2.60 4.65
N PRO A 118 5.76 -2.29 3.54
CA PRO A 118 6.43 -2.07 2.25
C PRO A 118 7.34 -0.83 2.31
N THR A 119 8.33 -0.78 1.42
CA THR A 119 9.27 0.34 1.35
C THR A 119 8.56 1.66 0.97
N GLU A 120 7.52 1.56 0.12
CA GLU A 120 6.74 2.71 -0.33
C GLU A 120 5.54 2.96 0.60
N SER A 121 5.70 3.90 1.52
CA SER A 121 4.68 4.23 2.53
C SER A 121 3.55 5.15 2.04
N HIS A 122 3.68 5.77 0.87
CA HIS A 122 2.63 6.59 0.27
C HIS A 122 1.62 5.78 -0.55
N SER A 123 1.80 4.47 -0.67
CA SER A 123 0.81 3.58 -1.26
C SER A 123 -0.49 3.60 -0.46
N SER A 124 -1.64 3.50 -1.14
CA SER A 124 -2.93 3.34 -0.46
C SER A 124 -3.11 1.91 0.05
N VAL A 125 -3.92 1.76 1.09
CA VAL A 125 -4.26 0.46 1.69
C VAL A 125 -4.83 -0.49 0.63
N ALA A 126 -5.83 -0.06 -0.15
CA ALA A 126 -6.40 -0.91 -1.20
C ALA A 126 -5.38 -1.28 -2.28
N GLY A 127 -4.49 -0.35 -2.67
CA GLY A 127 -3.40 -0.63 -3.61
C GLY A 127 -2.43 -1.68 -3.06
N ALA A 128 -2.05 -1.59 -1.79
CA ALA A 128 -1.18 -2.56 -1.13
C ALA A 128 -1.83 -3.96 -1.02
N ILE A 129 -3.16 -4.01 -0.78
CA ILE A 129 -3.94 -5.26 -0.76
C ILE A 129 -4.04 -5.86 -2.16
N CYS A 130 -4.46 -5.07 -3.15
CA CYS A 130 -4.65 -5.53 -4.53
C CYS A 130 -3.36 -6.06 -5.17
N ALA A 131 -2.22 -5.46 -4.84
CA ALA A 131 -0.92 -5.93 -5.30
C ALA A 131 -0.29 -6.98 -4.35
N ASN A 132 -0.90 -7.25 -3.21
CA ASN A 132 -0.37 -8.11 -2.14
C ASN A 132 1.12 -7.86 -1.90
N VAL A 133 1.46 -6.60 -1.65
CA VAL A 133 2.85 -6.14 -1.58
C VAL A 133 3.63 -6.86 -0.47
N ASN A 134 4.92 -7.09 -0.71
CA ASN A 134 5.82 -7.58 0.31
C ASN A 134 6.39 -6.43 1.13
N GLY A 135 6.58 -6.68 2.42
CA GLY A 135 7.26 -5.78 3.33
C GLY A 135 8.78 -6.00 3.36
N LYS A 136 9.50 -5.03 3.89
CA LYS A 136 10.94 -5.14 4.21
C LYS A 136 11.24 -6.10 5.37
N ASP A 137 10.20 -6.63 5.98
CA ASP A 137 10.14 -7.58 7.10
C ASP A 137 9.39 -8.88 6.70
N ALA A 138 9.32 -9.17 5.40
CA ALA A 138 8.51 -10.24 4.83
C ALA A 138 8.88 -11.65 5.33
N TRP A 139 10.13 -11.88 5.74
CA TRP A 139 10.54 -13.16 6.33
C TRP A 139 9.90 -13.43 7.70
N HIS A 140 9.51 -12.38 8.45
CA HIS A 140 8.78 -12.53 9.71
C HIS A 140 7.26 -12.49 9.50
N HIS A 141 6.78 -11.57 8.68
CA HIS A 141 5.37 -11.20 8.61
C HIS A 141 4.68 -11.60 7.31
N GLY A 142 5.43 -12.06 6.31
CA GLY A 142 4.90 -12.41 4.99
C GLY A 142 4.46 -11.18 4.19
N SER A 143 3.54 -11.40 3.24
CA SER A 143 2.97 -10.33 2.42
C SER A 143 1.86 -9.55 3.15
N PHE A 144 1.43 -8.44 2.55
CA PHE A 144 0.39 -7.55 3.09
C PHE A 144 -0.93 -8.26 3.41
N ALA A 145 -1.25 -9.34 2.67
CA ALA A 145 -2.41 -10.20 2.93
C ALA A 145 -2.50 -10.67 4.38
N ARG A 146 -1.36 -10.93 5.03
CA ARG A 146 -1.34 -11.49 6.38
C ARG A 146 -1.89 -10.58 7.47
N GLN A 147 -1.94 -9.29 7.22
CA GLN A 147 -2.50 -8.31 8.16
C GLN A 147 -3.93 -7.88 7.82
N VAL A 148 -4.48 -8.30 6.67
CA VAL A 148 -5.86 -7.99 6.31
C VAL A 148 -6.80 -8.92 7.07
N VAL A 149 -7.71 -8.36 7.85
CA VAL A 149 -8.72 -9.09 8.65
C VAL A 149 -10.03 -9.20 7.87
N ARG A 150 -10.51 -8.06 7.34
CA ARG A 150 -11.79 -7.94 6.63
C ARG A 150 -11.67 -6.91 5.51
N LEU A 151 -12.48 -7.09 4.47
CA LEU A 151 -12.65 -6.14 3.36
C LEU A 151 -14.13 -5.89 3.14
N THR A 152 -14.47 -4.67 2.73
CA THR A 152 -15.76 -4.34 2.12
C THR A 152 -15.52 -4.00 0.65
N LEU A 153 -16.18 -4.72 -0.25
CA LEU A 153 -16.06 -4.57 -1.70
C LEU A 153 -17.32 -3.94 -2.26
N LEU A 154 -17.18 -3.14 -3.30
CA LEU A 154 -18.24 -2.77 -4.23
C LEU A 154 -18.09 -3.65 -5.48
N LEU A 155 -19.11 -4.44 -5.77
CA LEU A 155 -19.14 -5.35 -6.91
C LEU A 155 -19.63 -4.64 -8.18
N ALA A 156 -19.45 -5.29 -9.33
CA ALA A 156 -19.83 -4.73 -10.62
C ALA A 156 -21.34 -4.47 -10.79
N ASP A 157 -22.19 -5.15 -10.04
CA ASP A 157 -23.65 -4.94 -9.99
C ASP A 157 -24.08 -3.75 -9.12
N GLY A 158 -23.16 -3.18 -8.33
CA GLY A 158 -23.39 -2.07 -7.39
C GLY A 158 -23.67 -2.54 -5.96
N GLU A 159 -23.73 -3.85 -5.72
CA GLU A 159 -23.89 -4.40 -4.38
C GLU A 159 -22.58 -4.32 -3.58
N THR A 160 -22.70 -4.25 -2.27
CA THR A 160 -21.55 -4.32 -1.37
C THR A 160 -21.44 -5.69 -0.73
N LEU A 161 -20.24 -6.23 -0.67
CA LEU A 161 -19.93 -7.51 -0.08
C LEU A 161 -18.84 -7.37 0.97
N ALA A 162 -19.14 -7.77 2.20
CA ALA A 162 -18.13 -7.89 3.25
C ALA A 162 -17.53 -9.30 3.23
N ILE A 163 -16.22 -9.39 3.19
CA ILE A 163 -15.47 -10.65 3.17
C ILE A 163 -14.36 -10.64 4.22
N ASP A 164 -14.07 -11.80 4.76
CA ASP A 164 -12.92 -12.08 5.61
C ASP A 164 -12.08 -13.24 5.06
N ARG A 165 -11.09 -13.69 5.81
CA ARG A 165 -10.17 -14.75 5.39
C ARG A 165 -10.83 -16.10 5.15
N SER A 166 -12.01 -16.36 5.71
CA SER A 166 -12.76 -17.60 5.53
C SER A 166 -13.56 -17.61 4.23
N HIS A 167 -13.82 -16.43 3.66
CA HIS A 167 -14.58 -16.29 2.43
C HIS A 167 -13.75 -16.71 1.21
N GLU A 168 -14.32 -17.47 0.29
CA GLU A 168 -13.63 -18.01 -0.89
C GLU A 168 -13.00 -16.94 -1.79
N LEU A 169 -13.67 -15.77 -1.94
CA LEU A 169 -13.17 -14.65 -2.75
C LEU A 169 -11.98 -13.94 -2.12
N PHE A 170 -11.72 -14.09 -0.82
CA PHE A 170 -10.66 -13.33 -0.15
C PHE A 170 -9.30 -13.52 -0.81
N LYS A 171 -8.93 -14.78 -1.11
CA LYS A 171 -7.65 -15.10 -1.75
C LYS A 171 -7.55 -14.61 -3.19
N ALA A 172 -8.68 -14.46 -3.86
CA ALA A 172 -8.73 -13.97 -5.24
C ALA A 172 -8.69 -12.43 -5.31
N VAL A 173 -9.26 -11.74 -4.31
CA VAL A 173 -9.24 -10.28 -4.21
C VAL A 173 -7.86 -9.77 -3.79
N VAL A 174 -7.26 -10.42 -2.78
CA VAL A 174 -5.91 -10.06 -2.31
C VAL A 174 -4.87 -10.53 -3.33
N GLY A 175 -4.18 -9.58 -3.96
CA GLY A 175 -3.30 -9.86 -5.10
C GLY A 175 -4.02 -9.94 -6.44
N GLY A 176 -5.35 -9.73 -6.48
CA GLY A 176 -6.17 -9.80 -7.69
C GLY A 176 -6.18 -8.52 -8.54
N ILE A 177 -5.31 -7.56 -8.24
CA ILE A 177 -5.10 -6.29 -9.00
C ILE A 177 -6.40 -5.48 -9.19
N GLY A 178 -7.40 -5.67 -8.30
CA GLY A 178 -8.68 -4.94 -8.34
C GLY A 178 -9.69 -5.45 -9.38
N LEU A 179 -9.47 -6.63 -9.98
CA LEU A 179 -10.34 -7.16 -11.05
C LEU A 179 -11.69 -7.70 -10.56
N LEU A 180 -11.82 -8.03 -9.26
CA LEU A 180 -13.02 -8.68 -8.71
C LEU A 180 -13.94 -7.72 -7.94
N GLY A 181 -13.63 -6.44 -7.93
CA GLY A 181 -14.41 -5.41 -7.25
C GLY A 181 -13.54 -4.28 -6.74
N ILE A 182 -14.18 -3.21 -6.35
CA ILE A 182 -13.54 -2.01 -5.78
C ILE A 182 -13.52 -2.18 -4.26
N ILE A 183 -12.33 -2.19 -3.66
CA ILE A 183 -12.22 -2.17 -2.19
C ILE A 183 -12.67 -0.81 -1.70
N LEU A 184 -13.65 -0.78 -0.80
CA LEU A 184 -14.16 0.43 -0.15
C LEU A 184 -13.47 0.66 1.19
N GLU A 185 -13.34 -0.42 1.99
CA GLU A 185 -12.81 -0.40 3.34
C GLU A 185 -11.98 -1.65 3.62
N ALA A 186 -11.03 -1.53 4.52
CA ALA A 186 -10.23 -2.65 5.01
C ALA A 186 -10.02 -2.55 6.53
N THR A 187 -10.18 -3.67 7.23
CA THR A 187 -9.73 -3.85 8.61
C THR A 187 -8.37 -4.53 8.60
N LEU A 188 -7.40 -3.89 9.23
CA LEU A 188 -6.01 -4.34 9.30
C LEU A 188 -5.64 -4.69 10.74
N GLN A 189 -4.92 -5.81 10.93
CA GLN A 189 -4.27 -6.15 12.17
C GLN A 189 -2.98 -5.35 12.29
N LEU A 190 -2.78 -4.71 13.44
CA LEU A 190 -1.54 -4.04 13.83
C LEU A 190 -0.71 -4.95 14.73
N LYS A 191 0.57 -4.63 14.90
CA LYS A 191 1.46 -5.27 15.88
C LYS A 191 2.06 -4.24 16.83
N PRO A 192 2.33 -4.61 18.10
CA PRO A 192 3.09 -3.75 19.00
C PRO A 192 4.55 -3.63 18.57
N ILE A 193 5.16 -2.50 18.91
CA ILE A 193 6.58 -2.22 18.76
C ILE A 193 7.16 -1.74 20.10
N PRO A 194 8.42 -2.06 20.42
CA PRO A 194 9.01 -1.71 21.73
C PRO A 194 9.24 -0.21 21.85
N SER A 195 9.53 0.47 20.74
CA SER A 195 9.72 1.92 20.69
C SER A 195 9.45 2.45 19.27
N PRO A 196 9.34 3.78 19.09
CA PRO A 196 9.17 4.40 17.78
C PRO A 196 10.47 4.49 16.96
N PHE A 197 11.57 3.96 17.44
CA PHE A 197 12.89 4.10 16.81
C PHE A 197 13.43 2.75 16.35
N VAL A 198 14.22 2.81 15.27
CA VAL A 198 14.97 1.67 14.74
C VAL A 198 16.44 2.05 14.62
N GLU A 199 17.32 1.11 14.94
CA GLU A 199 18.72 1.17 14.57
C GLU A 199 18.91 0.62 13.16
N ILE A 200 19.68 1.31 12.31
CA ILE A 200 19.96 0.89 10.94
C ILE A 200 21.45 0.61 10.77
N ASN A 201 21.76 -0.64 10.48
CA ASN A 201 23.11 -1.08 10.12
C ASN A 201 23.24 -1.13 8.60
N ARG A 202 24.32 -0.51 8.05
CA ARG A 202 24.65 -0.52 6.62
C ARG A 202 25.73 -1.55 6.36
N LEU A 203 25.36 -2.62 5.66
CA LEU A 203 26.21 -3.77 5.42
C LEU A 203 26.52 -3.86 3.92
N PRO A 204 27.78 -3.58 3.47
CA PRO A 204 28.14 -3.70 2.07
C PRO A 204 28.31 -5.16 1.67
N ALA A 205 27.86 -5.52 0.47
CA ALA A 205 28.10 -6.80 -0.16
C ALA A 205 28.75 -6.60 -1.54
N PRO A 206 29.98 -7.12 -1.78
CA PRO A 206 30.72 -6.90 -3.02
C PRO A 206 30.14 -7.64 -4.23
N ASP A 207 29.40 -8.72 -4.01
CA ASP A 207 28.82 -9.59 -5.02
C ASP A 207 27.56 -10.29 -4.50
N VAL A 208 26.95 -11.13 -5.34
CA VAL A 208 25.71 -11.86 -5.01
C VAL A 208 25.91 -12.89 -3.91
N ASP A 209 27.06 -13.58 -3.87
CA ASP A 209 27.32 -14.62 -2.86
C ASP A 209 27.44 -13.99 -1.47
N ALA A 210 28.17 -12.88 -1.37
CA ALA A 210 28.26 -12.09 -0.14
C ALA A 210 26.92 -11.51 0.26
N LEU A 211 26.10 -11.03 -0.70
CA LEU A 211 24.74 -10.55 -0.44
C LEU A 211 23.88 -11.64 0.21
N LEU A 212 23.81 -12.83 -0.39
CA LEU A 212 23.00 -13.94 0.12
C LEU A 212 23.48 -14.40 1.50
N ALA A 213 24.81 -14.52 1.69
CA ALA A 213 25.39 -14.89 2.98
C ALA A 213 25.07 -13.86 4.08
N THR A 214 25.16 -12.56 3.76
CA THR A 214 24.84 -11.48 4.70
C THR A 214 23.35 -11.44 5.02
N MET A 215 22.47 -11.59 4.01
CA MET A 215 21.02 -11.63 4.24
C MET A 215 20.61 -12.80 5.15
N ALA A 216 21.22 -13.98 5.02
CA ALA A 216 20.98 -15.11 5.90
C ALA A 216 21.33 -14.85 7.38
N GLN A 217 22.21 -13.90 7.67
CA GLN A 217 22.51 -13.44 9.03
C GLN A 217 21.53 -12.33 9.46
N VAL A 218 21.22 -11.40 8.56
CA VAL A 218 20.27 -10.31 8.81
C VAL A 218 18.89 -10.86 9.21
N GLU A 219 18.38 -11.87 8.52
CA GLU A 219 17.11 -12.53 8.84
C GLU A 219 17.03 -13.07 10.28
N LYS A 220 18.15 -13.42 10.88
CA LYS A 220 18.23 -13.97 12.25
C LYS A 220 18.37 -12.90 13.33
N SER A 221 18.81 -11.70 12.98
CA SER A 221 19.26 -10.70 13.94
C SER A 221 18.60 -9.32 13.78
N HIS A 222 17.82 -9.11 12.73
CA HIS A 222 17.16 -7.85 12.45
C HIS A 222 15.68 -8.05 12.12
N ASP A 223 14.90 -6.99 12.31
CA ASP A 223 13.45 -7.02 12.10
C ASP A 223 13.06 -6.73 10.65
N ALA A 224 13.91 -5.98 9.93
CA ALA A 224 13.63 -5.56 8.56
C ALA A 224 14.92 -5.31 7.77
N ALA A 225 14.86 -5.42 6.44
CA ALA A 225 15.95 -4.98 5.59
C ALA A 225 15.48 -4.45 4.24
N VAL A 226 16.29 -3.54 3.68
CA VAL A 226 16.17 -3.08 2.30
C VAL A 226 17.54 -3.22 1.65
N VAL A 227 17.56 -3.80 0.45
CA VAL A 227 18.79 -4.01 -0.31
C VAL A 227 18.82 -3.06 -1.51
N TRP A 228 19.86 -2.25 -1.60
CA TRP A 228 20.14 -1.42 -2.75
C TRP A 228 21.18 -2.12 -3.62
N VAL A 229 20.75 -2.64 -4.76
CA VAL A 229 21.58 -3.39 -5.69
C VAL A 229 22.08 -2.50 -6.80
N ASP A 230 23.38 -2.56 -7.11
CA ASP A 230 23.95 -1.91 -8.29
C ASP A 230 23.55 -2.68 -9.55
N ALA A 231 22.55 -2.18 -10.27
CA ALA A 231 22.02 -2.79 -11.49
C ALA A 231 23.04 -2.76 -12.67
N TYR A 232 24.09 -1.98 -12.59
CA TYR A 232 25.10 -1.85 -13.63
C TYR A 232 26.36 -2.69 -13.37
N ALA A 233 26.52 -3.26 -12.20
CA ALA A 233 27.64 -4.14 -11.87
C ALA A 233 27.68 -5.38 -12.79
N ARG A 234 28.88 -5.79 -13.20
CA ARG A 234 29.12 -6.91 -14.13
C ARG A 234 30.23 -7.81 -13.62
N GLY A 235 30.26 -9.04 -14.14
CA GLY A 235 31.30 -10.03 -13.82
C GLY A 235 31.34 -10.36 -12.33
N ARG A 236 32.52 -10.31 -11.70
CA ARG A 236 32.68 -10.62 -10.28
C ARG A 236 31.98 -9.66 -9.32
N LYS A 237 31.49 -8.52 -9.81
CA LYS A 237 30.73 -7.53 -9.02
C LYS A 237 29.23 -7.66 -9.19
N THR A 238 28.73 -8.63 -9.96
CA THR A 238 27.30 -8.86 -10.12
C THR A 238 26.65 -9.06 -8.75
N GLY A 239 25.56 -8.30 -8.45
CA GLY A 239 24.93 -8.33 -7.15
C GLY A 239 25.57 -7.44 -6.08
N ARG A 240 26.60 -6.64 -6.44
CA ARG A 240 27.16 -5.62 -5.52
C ARG A 240 26.04 -4.75 -4.97
N SER A 241 26.00 -4.61 -3.64
CA SER A 241 24.88 -3.99 -2.96
C SER A 241 25.24 -3.40 -1.61
N VAL A 242 24.31 -2.65 -1.05
CA VAL A 242 24.30 -2.22 0.36
C VAL A 242 23.00 -2.66 0.98
N ILE A 243 23.07 -3.40 2.07
CA ILE A 243 21.93 -3.85 2.86
C ILE A 243 21.73 -2.85 3.99
N HIS A 244 20.55 -2.25 4.06
CA HIS A 244 20.10 -1.47 5.21
C HIS A 244 19.28 -2.41 6.10
N ALA A 245 19.91 -2.97 7.12
CA ALA A 245 19.29 -3.87 8.08
C ALA A 245 18.85 -3.07 9.30
N ALA A 246 17.57 -3.21 9.69
CA ALA A 246 16.96 -2.46 10.77
C ALA A 246 16.50 -3.38 11.89
N ARG A 247 16.67 -2.95 13.14
CA ARG A 247 16.06 -3.58 14.32
C ARG A 247 15.41 -2.51 15.20
N TRP A 248 14.35 -2.90 15.88
CA TRP A 248 13.72 -2.03 16.86
C TRP A 248 14.64 -1.81 18.06
N ILE A 249 14.66 -0.57 18.56
CA ILE A 249 15.40 -0.20 19.77
C ILE A 249 14.48 -0.41 20.97
N GLU A 250 14.97 -1.03 22.05
CA GLU A 250 14.22 -1.17 23.28
C GLU A 250 13.96 0.19 23.95
N ARG A 251 12.88 0.26 24.74
CA ARG A 251 12.41 1.53 25.30
C ARG A 251 13.41 2.21 26.23
N ASP A 252 14.21 1.42 26.97
CA ASP A 252 15.19 1.95 27.92
C ASP A 252 16.39 2.58 27.24
N ASP A 253 16.71 2.16 26.00
CA ASP A 253 17.79 2.71 25.20
C ASP A 253 17.37 4.02 24.48
N THR A 254 16.07 4.24 24.29
CA THR A 254 15.55 5.32 23.46
C THR A 254 15.79 6.73 24.05
N GLU A 255 15.75 6.90 25.35
CA GLU A 255 15.95 8.22 25.98
C GLU A 255 17.40 8.70 25.85
N SER A 256 18.36 7.78 26.04
CA SER A 256 19.78 8.04 25.85
C SER A 256 20.11 8.38 24.39
N GLN A 257 19.65 7.55 23.47
CA GLN A 257 19.90 7.70 22.03
C GLN A 257 19.17 8.91 21.44
N ARG A 258 17.95 9.24 21.92
CA ARG A 258 17.25 10.43 21.53
C ARG A 258 18.04 11.69 21.87
N ARG A 259 18.68 11.74 23.05
CA ARG A 259 19.55 12.87 23.45
C ARG A 259 20.78 12.96 22.55
N GLU A 260 21.40 11.85 22.16
CA GLU A 260 22.54 11.84 21.24
C GLU A 260 22.14 12.31 19.83
N ILE A 261 21.00 11.84 19.30
CA ILE A 261 20.48 12.24 17.97
C ILE A 261 20.16 13.75 17.97
N LEU A 262 19.48 14.25 18.99
CA LEU A 262 19.16 15.68 19.11
C LEU A 262 20.43 16.52 19.31
N ALA A 263 21.43 16.03 20.05
CA ALA A 263 22.72 16.68 20.22
C ALA A 263 23.57 16.69 18.94
N ALA A 264 23.39 15.69 18.05
CA ALA A 264 24.05 15.62 16.75
C ALA A 264 23.40 16.47 15.65
N GLY A 265 22.28 17.16 15.94
CA GLY A 265 21.61 18.08 15.02
C GLY A 265 20.83 17.40 13.90
N TYR A 266 20.43 16.17 14.08
CA TYR A 266 19.46 15.50 13.19
C TYR A 266 18.05 15.79 13.70
N GLU A 267 17.34 16.67 12.98
CA GLU A 267 15.90 16.88 13.16
C GLU A 267 15.06 15.78 12.48
#